data_b22e69a2b3a4807ad910e9557bf3ae08
#
_entry.id   b22e69a2b3a4807ad910e9557bf3ae08
#
_cell.length_a   1.000
_cell.length_b   1.000
_cell.length_c   1.000
_cell.angle_alpha   90.00
_cell.angle_beta   90.00
_cell.angle_gamma   90.00
#
_symmetry.space_group_name_H-M   'P 1'
#
loop_
_entity.id
_entity.type
_entity.pdbx_description
1 polymer ?
#
loop_
_entity_poly.entity_id
_entity_poly.type
_entity_poly.pdbx_seq_one_letter_code
_entity_poly.pdbx_strand_id
1 'polypeptide(L)'
;MATKNGKKLAVKIQYPGVANSIGSDLALVKPVASRMFNLKGQDTEKFFKEIEGKLMEETNYTLELAQSESIREKCAGIPNLLFPNYYADYSCEKILTMDWMEGIHLSEYTKNNTDQEKNNRLGQTLWDFYMYQMHILRSVHADPHPGNFLITDKAELVAIDFGCIKEIPDEFYVPYFELSNAKAINDIEFFTEKITELEILRNDDSPEAKKYIVALFHDMLSIFTFPFHGESFDFSDSTFWGKIASISDRLANDEYLRKLNGNRGSRHFLYINRTFFGLYN
;
A
#
# COMPACT_ATOMS: atom_id res chain seq x y z
N MET A 1 -19.19 9.48 18.11
CA MET A 1 -18.48 9.95 19.33
C MET A 1 -19.23 9.48 20.55
N ALA A 2 -18.54 8.95 21.52
CA ALA A 2 -19.09 8.54 22.82
C ALA A 2 -18.24 9.17 23.95
N THR A 3 -18.72 9.14 25.20
CA THR A 3 -17.94 9.63 26.34
C THR A 3 -17.91 8.60 27.46
N LYS A 4 -16.76 8.42 28.09
CA LYS A 4 -16.59 7.63 29.30
C LYS A 4 -15.80 8.44 30.30
N ASN A 5 -16.39 8.64 31.51
CA ASN A 5 -15.78 9.45 32.58
C ASN A 5 -15.28 10.83 32.08
N GLY A 6 -16.03 11.46 31.17
CA GLY A 6 -15.68 12.73 30.56
C GLY A 6 -14.64 12.68 29.41
N LYS A 7 -14.04 11.51 29.13
CA LYS A 7 -13.13 11.32 28.00
C LYS A 7 -13.93 11.08 26.71
N LYS A 8 -13.61 11.79 25.64
CA LYS A 8 -14.18 11.56 24.32
C LYS A 8 -13.63 10.27 23.72
N LEU A 9 -14.48 9.45 23.10
CA LEU A 9 -14.11 8.23 22.40
C LEU A 9 -14.61 8.28 20.95
N ALA A 10 -13.84 7.70 20.04
CA ALA A 10 -14.28 7.36 18.69
C ALA A 10 -14.82 5.93 18.70
N VAL A 11 -15.95 5.72 18.03
CA VAL A 11 -16.57 4.40 17.89
C VAL A 11 -16.84 4.17 16.42
N LYS A 12 -16.12 3.20 15.83
CA LYS A 12 -16.30 2.71 14.46
C LYS A 12 -17.36 1.62 14.52
N ILE A 13 -18.44 1.78 13.79
CA ILE A 13 -19.57 0.84 13.76
C ILE A 13 -19.72 0.31 12.35
N GLN A 14 -19.71 -1.00 12.19
CA GLN A 14 -19.90 -1.62 10.89
C GLN A 14 -21.34 -1.42 10.41
N TYR A 15 -21.49 -0.99 9.16
CA TYR A 15 -22.81 -0.89 8.54
C TYR A 15 -23.43 -2.29 8.38
N PRO A 16 -24.71 -2.48 8.78
CA PRO A 16 -25.37 -3.77 8.69
C PRO A 16 -25.37 -4.32 7.25
N GLY A 17 -25.00 -5.60 7.09
CA GLY A 17 -25.06 -6.30 5.81
C GLY A 17 -23.82 -6.22 4.93
N VAL A 18 -22.82 -5.38 5.25
CA VAL A 18 -21.59 -5.22 4.43
C VAL A 18 -20.91 -6.57 4.15
N ALA A 19 -20.67 -7.37 5.20
CA ALA A 19 -20.03 -8.68 5.03
C ALA A 19 -20.83 -9.63 4.12
N ASN A 20 -22.16 -9.54 4.15
CA ASN A 20 -23.03 -10.39 3.34
C ASN A 20 -23.09 -9.98 1.87
N SER A 21 -22.81 -8.72 1.53
CA SER A 21 -22.85 -8.21 0.15
C SER A 21 -21.55 -8.44 -0.62
N ILE A 22 -20.42 -8.61 0.07
CA ILE A 22 -19.08 -8.70 -0.57
C ILE A 22 -19.05 -9.73 -1.70
N GLY A 23 -19.51 -10.95 -1.45
CA GLY A 23 -19.50 -12.02 -2.47
C GLY A 23 -20.37 -11.67 -3.68
N SER A 24 -21.56 -11.10 -3.48
CA SER A 24 -22.45 -10.69 -4.57
C SER A 24 -21.91 -9.50 -5.35
N ASP A 25 -21.33 -8.52 -4.67
CA ASP A 25 -20.74 -7.33 -5.29
C ASP A 25 -19.53 -7.70 -6.14
N LEU A 26 -18.65 -8.58 -5.64
CA LEU A 26 -17.52 -9.10 -6.39
C LEU A 26 -17.98 -9.93 -7.61
N ALA A 27 -19.05 -10.72 -7.50
CA ALA A 27 -19.58 -11.47 -8.62
C ALA A 27 -20.06 -10.56 -9.76
N LEU A 28 -20.59 -9.37 -9.45
CA LEU A 28 -20.97 -8.36 -10.44
C LEU A 28 -19.77 -7.67 -11.09
N VAL A 29 -18.72 -7.37 -10.30
CA VAL A 29 -17.53 -6.65 -10.77
C VAL A 29 -16.59 -7.57 -11.57
N LYS A 30 -16.49 -8.84 -11.20
CA LYS A 30 -15.55 -9.82 -11.77
C LYS A 30 -15.55 -9.91 -13.30
N PRO A 31 -16.70 -10.01 -14.02
CA PRO A 31 -16.71 -10.07 -15.48
C PRO A 31 -16.14 -8.81 -16.14
N VAL A 32 -16.46 -7.64 -15.59
CA VAL A 32 -16.00 -6.34 -16.10
C VAL A 32 -14.51 -6.18 -15.89
N ALA A 33 -14.03 -6.40 -14.66
CA ALA A 33 -12.62 -6.30 -14.32
C ALA A 33 -11.77 -7.33 -15.09
N SER A 34 -12.23 -8.58 -15.22
CA SER A 34 -11.51 -9.60 -15.98
C SER A 34 -11.32 -9.20 -17.44
N ARG A 35 -12.34 -8.59 -18.06
CA ARG A 35 -12.24 -8.09 -19.43
C ARG A 35 -11.31 -6.87 -19.53
N MET A 36 -11.41 -5.93 -18.60
CA MET A 36 -10.63 -4.69 -18.62
C MET A 36 -9.13 -4.94 -18.41
N PHE A 37 -8.79 -5.86 -17.50
CA PHE A 37 -7.41 -6.21 -17.17
C PHE A 37 -6.88 -7.46 -17.90
N ASN A 38 -7.64 -7.99 -18.88
CA ASN A 38 -7.27 -9.20 -19.63
C ASN A 38 -6.89 -10.40 -18.75
N LEU A 39 -7.58 -10.56 -17.62
CA LEU A 39 -7.35 -11.68 -16.69
C LEU A 39 -7.98 -12.96 -17.26
N LYS A 40 -7.22 -14.07 -17.28
CA LYS A 40 -7.64 -15.33 -17.88
C LYS A 40 -7.35 -16.52 -16.97
N GLY A 41 -8.22 -17.52 -17.04
CA GLY A 41 -8.00 -18.83 -16.41
C GLY A 41 -8.06 -18.82 -14.88
N GLN A 42 -7.35 -19.77 -14.30
CA GLN A 42 -7.34 -20.00 -12.83
C GLN A 42 -6.77 -18.81 -12.03
N ASP A 43 -5.93 -18.02 -12.64
CA ASP A 43 -5.30 -16.87 -12.01
C ASP A 43 -6.33 -15.79 -11.67
N THR A 44 -7.38 -15.64 -12.50
CA THR A 44 -8.50 -14.75 -12.20
C THR A 44 -9.21 -15.14 -10.90
N GLU A 45 -9.44 -16.44 -10.71
CA GLU A 45 -10.10 -16.93 -9.48
C GLU A 45 -9.24 -16.67 -8.24
N LYS A 46 -7.94 -16.91 -8.30
CA LYS A 46 -7.02 -16.64 -7.19
C LYS A 46 -6.99 -15.17 -6.83
N PHE A 47 -6.96 -14.28 -7.85
CA PHE A 47 -6.96 -12.83 -7.64
C PHE A 47 -8.23 -12.34 -6.94
N PHE A 48 -9.41 -12.76 -7.44
CA PHE A 48 -10.68 -12.36 -6.81
C PHE A 48 -10.88 -12.98 -5.42
N LYS A 49 -10.39 -14.19 -5.19
CA LYS A 49 -10.42 -14.82 -3.86
C LYS A 49 -9.54 -14.08 -2.86
N GLU A 50 -8.39 -13.58 -3.28
CA GLU A 50 -7.53 -12.74 -2.42
C GLU A 50 -8.25 -11.43 -2.05
N ILE A 51 -8.87 -10.76 -3.04
CA ILE A 51 -9.66 -9.54 -2.79
C ILE A 51 -10.82 -9.82 -1.84
N GLU A 52 -11.58 -10.88 -2.08
CA GLU A 52 -12.70 -11.27 -1.21
C GLU A 52 -12.23 -11.52 0.22
N GLY A 53 -11.14 -12.28 0.37
CA GLY A 53 -10.55 -12.54 1.68
C GLY A 53 -10.18 -11.27 2.43
N LYS A 54 -9.55 -10.31 1.73
CA LYS A 54 -9.19 -9.02 2.33
C LYS A 54 -10.39 -8.16 2.68
N LEU A 55 -11.39 -8.07 1.82
CA LEU A 55 -12.62 -7.36 2.14
C LEU A 55 -13.36 -7.99 3.34
N MET A 56 -13.32 -9.31 3.47
CA MET A 56 -13.88 -9.99 4.64
C MET A 56 -13.07 -9.71 5.91
N GLU A 57 -11.73 -9.66 5.85
CA GLU A 57 -10.89 -9.27 6.98
C GLU A 57 -11.24 -7.85 7.46
N GLU A 58 -11.46 -6.88 6.56
CA GLU A 58 -11.85 -5.51 6.89
C GLU A 58 -13.24 -5.42 7.57
N THR A 59 -14.05 -6.47 7.49
CA THR A 59 -15.32 -6.53 8.23
C THR A 59 -15.18 -7.11 9.66
N ASN A 60 -13.97 -7.50 10.08
CA ASN A 60 -13.72 -8.09 11.38
C ASN A 60 -12.98 -7.12 12.30
N TYR A 61 -13.73 -6.34 13.08
CA TYR A 61 -13.14 -5.35 13.99
C TYR A 61 -12.42 -5.96 15.20
N THR A 62 -12.61 -7.23 15.52
CA THR A 62 -11.78 -7.94 16.51
C THR A 62 -10.37 -8.14 15.97
N LEU A 63 -10.25 -8.49 14.68
CA LEU A 63 -8.95 -8.59 14.01
C LEU A 63 -8.29 -7.21 13.89
N GLU A 64 -9.05 -6.19 13.47
CA GLU A 64 -8.53 -4.82 13.36
C GLU A 64 -8.03 -4.29 14.72
N LEU A 65 -8.74 -4.58 15.82
CA LEU A 65 -8.29 -4.25 17.17
C LEU A 65 -6.92 -4.85 17.49
N ALA A 66 -6.76 -6.16 17.28
CA ALA A 66 -5.50 -6.85 17.56
C ALA A 66 -4.34 -6.34 16.70
N GLN A 67 -4.60 -6.07 15.41
CA GLN A 67 -3.63 -5.49 14.49
C GLN A 67 -3.22 -4.08 14.91
N SER A 68 -4.19 -3.25 15.28
CA SER A 68 -3.96 -1.87 15.73
C SER A 68 -3.12 -1.80 17.01
N GLU A 69 -3.41 -2.65 17.99
CA GLU A 69 -2.61 -2.72 19.22
C GLU A 69 -1.18 -3.20 18.94
N SER A 70 -1.02 -4.21 18.08
CA SER A 70 0.29 -4.73 17.68
C SER A 70 1.14 -3.67 16.96
N ILE A 71 0.57 -2.95 15.99
CA ILE A 71 1.28 -1.88 15.26
C ILE A 71 1.64 -0.73 16.20
N ARG A 72 0.70 -0.29 17.04
CA ARG A 72 0.95 0.76 18.04
C ARG A 72 2.13 0.39 18.94
N GLU A 73 2.16 -0.83 19.47
CA GLU A 73 3.24 -1.28 20.35
C GLU A 73 4.58 -1.32 19.63
N LYS A 74 4.62 -1.94 18.44
CA LYS A 74 5.85 -2.13 17.67
C LYS A 74 6.41 -0.83 17.09
N CYS A 75 5.53 0.12 16.75
CA CYS A 75 5.93 1.41 16.15
C CYS A 75 6.02 2.57 17.15
N ALA A 76 5.82 2.33 18.46
CA ALA A 76 5.83 3.36 19.50
C ALA A 76 7.15 4.18 19.60
N GLY A 77 8.26 3.64 19.07
CA GLY A 77 9.57 4.29 19.05
C GLY A 77 9.79 5.26 17.89
N ILE A 78 8.85 5.35 16.93
CA ILE A 78 9.00 6.23 15.77
C ILE A 78 8.71 7.68 16.20
N PRO A 79 9.66 8.62 16.03
CA PRO A 79 9.46 10.00 16.43
C PRO A 79 8.29 10.65 15.70
N ASN A 80 7.57 11.54 16.40
CA ASN A 80 6.47 12.33 15.85
C ASN A 80 5.26 11.52 15.33
N LEU A 81 5.18 10.22 15.68
CA LEU A 81 4.08 9.32 15.34
C LEU A 81 3.26 8.98 16.58
N LEU A 82 1.96 9.14 16.50
CA LEU A 82 1.00 8.87 17.56
C LEU A 82 -0.04 7.85 17.12
N PHE A 83 -0.63 7.17 18.10
CA PHE A 83 -1.70 6.20 17.92
C PHE A 83 -2.78 6.40 18.98
N PRO A 84 -4.06 6.15 18.70
CA PRO A 84 -5.08 6.07 19.73
C PRO A 84 -4.86 4.87 20.65
N ASN A 85 -5.32 4.93 21.89
CA ASN A 85 -5.52 3.72 22.68
C ASN A 85 -6.82 3.05 22.26
N TYR A 86 -6.80 1.73 22.18
CA TYR A 86 -7.96 0.92 21.83
C TYR A 86 -8.57 0.32 23.09
N TYR A 87 -9.87 0.04 23.06
CA TYR A 87 -10.63 -0.43 24.22
C TYR A 87 -11.34 -1.75 23.91
N ALA A 88 -10.68 -2.88 24.22
CA ALA A 88 -11.22 -4.22 23.98
C ALA A 88 -12.58 -4.44 24.67
N ASP A 89 -12.76 -3.96 25.92
CA ASP A 89 -14.01 -4.07 26.69
C ASP A 89 -15.20 -3.34 26.05
N TYR A 90 -14.96 -2.43 25.11
CA TYR A 90 -15.97 -1.66 24.37
C TYR A 90 -15.95 -1.95 22.88
N SER A 91 -15.27 -3.01 22.48
CA SER A 91 -15.13 -3.44 21.09
C SER A 91 -15.68 -4.86 20.92
N CYS A 92 -16.11 -5.18 19.71
CA CYS A 92 -16.54 -6.52 19.32
C CYS A 92 -16.37 -6.65 17.79
N GLU A 93 -16.77 -7.78 17.22
CA GLU A 93 -16.64 -8.05 15.78
C GLU A 93 -17.14 -6.90 14.87
N LYS A 94 -18.12 -6.13 15.31
CA LYS A 94 -18.78 -5.05 14.53
C LYS A 94 -18.63 -3.65 15.12
N ILE A 95 -17.90 -3.52 16.21
CA ILE A 95 -17.68 -2.24 16.91
C ILE A 95 -16.23 -2.17 17.33
N LEU A 96 -15.53 -1.10 16.92
CA LEU A 96 -14.19 -0.78 17.36
C LEU A 96 -14.21 0.55 18.11
N THR A 97 -13.74 0.54 19.35
CA THR A 97 -13.70 1.72 20.21
C THR A 97 -12.28 2.12 20.52
N MET A 98 -11.96 3.40 20.32
CA MET A 98 -10.63 3.96 20.52
C MET A 98 -10.71 5.38 21.09
N ASP A 99 -9.57 5.94 21.47
CA ASP A 99 -9.44 7.35 21.84
C ASP A 99 -9.92 8.25 20.68
N TRP A 100 -10.62 9.33 21.04
CA TRP A 100 -10.82 10.43 20.12
C TRP A 100 -9.51 11.21 20.00
N MET A 101 -8.90 11.20 18.82
CA MET A 101 -7.69 11.98 18.53
C MET A 101 -8.08 13.33 17.94
N GLU A 102 -7.60 14.41 18.56
CA GLU A 102 -7.80 15.75 18.01
C GLU A 102 -6.79 16.02 16.88
N GLY A 103 -7.27 16.52 15.78
CA GLY A 103 -6.45 16.82 14.59
C GLY A 103 -7.31 16.98 13.34
N ILE A 104 -6.68 17.38 12.25
CA ILE A 104 -7.29 17.46 10.92
C ILE A 104 -6.76 16.35 10.02
N HIS A 105 -7.56 15.87 9.09
CA HIS A 105 -7.10 14.84 8.16
C HIS A 105 -5.93 15.33 7.30
N LEU A 106 -4.97 14.44 7.03
CA LEU A 106 -3.80 14.75 6.20
C LEU A 106 -4.20 15.35 4.86
N SER A 107 -5.26 14.85 4.23
CA SER A 107 -5.81 15.36 2.97
C SER A 107 -6.35 16.81 3.06
N GLU A 108 -6.74 17.26 4.24
CA GLU A 108 -7.17 18.64 4.48
C GLU A 108 -5.98 19.53 4.84
N TYR A 109 -5.07 19.02 5.66
CA TYR A 109 -3.84 19.71 6.05
C TYR A 109 -3.01 20.13 4.84
N THR A 110 -2.81 19.24 3.87
CA THR A 110 -1.99 19.51 2.67
C THR A 110 -2.56 20.61 1.78
N LYS A 111 -3.87 20.89 1.81
CA LYS A 111 -4.49 21.94 0.99
C LYS A 111 -4.19 23.35 1.48
N ASN A 112 -3.93 23.50 2.77
CA ASN A 112 -3.90 24.81 3.43
C ASN A 112 -2.56 25.14 4.07
N ASN A 113 -1.61 24.18 4.11
CA ASN A 113 -0.33 24.39 4.79
C ASN A 113 0.81 24.63 3.80
N THR A 114 1.55 25.72 4.03
CA THR A 114 2.73 26.13 3.26
C THR A 114 4.02 26.06 4.06
N ASP A 115 3.97 25.56 5.32
CA ASP A 115 5.14 25.42 6.19
C ASP A 115 5.97 24.19 5.76
N GLN A 116 7.02 24.45 4.97
CA GLN A 116 7.85 23.39 4.39
C GLN A 116 8.56 22.54 5.44
N GLU A 117 8.98 23.13 6.56
CA GLU A 117 9.69 22.37 7.61
C GLU A 117 8.74 21.36 8.27
N LYS A 118 7.52 21.77 8.59
CA LYS A 118 6.50 20.86 9.11
C LYS A 118 6.12 19.79 8.10
N ASN A 119 5.97 20.16 6.81
CA ASN A 119 5.65 19.22 5.75
C ASN A 119 6.76 18.17 5.60
N ASN A 120 8.03 18.59 5.61
CA ASN A 120 9.17 17.67 5.54
C ASN A 120 9.20 16.71 6.74
N ARG A 121 8.96 17.22 7.95
CA ARG A 121 8.92 16.40 9.17
C ARG A 121 7.78 15.37 9.12
N LEU A 122 6.59 15.77 8.69
CA LEU A 122 5.44 14.86 8.54
C LEU A 122 5.68 13.82 7.46
N GLY A 123 6.22 14.23 6.31
CA GLY A 123 6.59 13.32 5.24
C GLY A 123 7.65 12.30 5.68
N GLN A 124 8.68 12.76 6.40
CA GLN A 124 9.69 11.86 6.97
C GLN A 124 9.09 10.88 7.98
N THR A 125 8.20 11.35 8.88
CA THR A 125 7.50 10.48 9.84
C THR A 125 6.69 9.40 9.13
N LEU A 126 5.95 9.78 8.08
CA LEU A 126 5.15 8.85 7.28
C LEU A 126 6.05 7.83 6.56
N TRP A 127 7.16 8.30 5.97
CA TRP A 127 8.16 7.46 5.34
C TRP A 127 8.76 6.45 6.32
N ASP A 128 9.24 6.92 7.46
CA ASP A 128 9.85 6.08 8.50
C ASP A 128 8.86 5.02 9.02
N PHE A 129 7.60 5.39 9.19
CA PHE A 129 6.54 4.49 9.61
C PHE A 129 6.34 3.34 8.62
N TYR A 130 6.27 3.62 7.32
CA TYR A 130 6.09 2.59 6.30
C TYR A 130 7.37 1.78 6.07
N MET A 131 8.55 2.42 6.06
CA MET A 131 9.83 1.69 5.93
C MET A 131 10.06 0.76 7.11
N TYR A 132 9.75 1.20 8.34
CA TYR A 132 9.83 0.34 9.53
C TYR A 132 8.92 -0.88 9.42
N GLN A 133 7.68 -0.69 9.00
CA GLN A 133 6.75 -1.78 8.77
C GLN A 133 7.27 -2.78 7.74
N MET A 134 7.71 -2.32 6.58
CA MET A 134 8.17 -3.19 5.49
C MET A 134 9.49 -3.90 5.82
N HIS A 135 10.47 -3.18 6.36
CA HIS A 135 11.83 -3.72 6.52
C HIS A 135 12.08 -4.40 7.86
N ILE A 136 11.41 -3.98 8.92
CA ILE A 136 11.61 -4.52 10.28
C ILE A 136 10.49 -5.48 10.65
N LEU A 137 9.23 -5.08 10.47
CA LEU A 137 8.09 -5.90 10.88
C LEU A 137 7.71 -6.96 9.85
N ARG A 138 8.20 -6.86 8.60
CA ARG A 138 7.80 -7.74 7.48
C ARG A 138 6.28 -7.77 7.27
N SER A 139 5.63 -6.68 7.59
CA SER A 139 4.20 -6.48 7.40
C SER A 139 3.95 -5.00 7.14
N VAL A 140 2.92 -4.68 6.39
CA VAL A 140 2.62 -3.29 6.05
C VAL A 140 1.12 -3.02 6.06
N HIS A 141 0.74 -1.86 6.55
CA HIS A 141 -0.60 -1.31 6.35
C HIS A 141 -0.77 -0.95 4.87
N ALA A 142 -1.53 -1.75 4.15
CA ALA A 142 -1.62 -1.69 2.69
C ALA A 142 -2.67 -0.68 2.19
N ASP A 143 -3.16 0.21 3.05
CA ASP A 143 -4.05 1.31 2.70
C ASP A 143 -3.47 2.68 3.09
N PRO A 144 -2.54 3.25 2.30
CA PRO A 144 -1.89 4.54 2.58
C PRO A 144 -2.80 5.73 2.30
N HIS A 145 -4.10 5.57 2.45
CA HIS A 145 -5.06 6.65 2.19
C HIS A 145 -4.88 7.80 3.18
N PRO A 146 -4.79 9.08 2.74
CA PRO A 146 -4.58 10.22 3.63
C PRO A 146 -5.65 10.39 4.71
N GLY A 147 -6.85 9.83 4.52
CA GLY A 147 -7.93 9.80 5.51
C GLY A 147 -7.64 8.92 6.73
N ASN A 148 -6.63 8.02 6.65
CA ASN A 148 -6.21 7.17 7.76
C ASN A 148 -5.22 7.87 8.70
N PHE A 149 -4.92 9.14 8.43
CA PHE A 149 -3.98 9.95 9.20
C PHE A 149 -4.59 11.28 9.59
N LEU A 150 -4.33 11.68 10.86
CA LEU A 150 -4.62 13.01 11.36
C LEU A 150 -3.31 13.75 11.65
N ILE A 151 -3.35 15.07 11.55
CA ILE A 151 -2.26 15.96 11.94
C ILE A 151 -2.73 16.78 13.13
N THR A 152 -2.00 16.71 14.24
CA THR A 152 -2.26 17.51 15.43
C THR A 152 -1.84 18.97 15.22
N ASP A 153 -2.28 19.87 16.09
CA ASP A 153 -1.83 21.28 16.12
C ASP A 153 -0.33 21.45 16.38
N LYS A 154 0.33 20.42 16.95
CA LYS A 154 1.80 20.34 17.10
C LYS A 154 2.51 19.79 15.86
N ALA A 155 1.77 19.51 14.79
CA ALA A 155 2.27 18.84 13.59
C ALA A 155 2.87 17.44 13.89
N GLU A 156 2.15 16.64 14.68
CA GLU A 156 2.42 15.21 14.90
C GLU A 156 1.48 14.39 14.02
N LEU A 157 1.98 13.29 13.48
CA LEU A 157 1.20 12.35 12.65
C LEU A 157 0.47 11.36 13.56
N VAL A 158 -0.82 11.20 13.38
CA VAL A 158 -1.64 10.20 14.10
C VAL A 158 -2.16 9.17 13.10
N ALA A 159 -1.83 7.90 13.26
CA ALA A 159 -2.38 6.82 12.47
C ALA A 159 -3.59 6.20 13.18
N ILE A 160 -4.75 6.12 12.50
CA ILE A 160 -6.05 5.81 13.14
C ILE A 160 -6.77 4.58 12.58
N ASP A 161 -6.31 3.99 11.47
CA ASP A 161 -6.95 2.83 10.84
C ASP A 161 -5.91 1.78 10.47
N PHE A 162 -6.17 0.48 10.77
CA PHE A 162 -5.28 -0.65 10.51
C PHE A 162 -6.05 -1.90 10.02
N GLY A 163 -7.18 -1.71 9.37
CA GLY A 163 -8.02 -2.80 8.88
C GLY A 163 -7.39 -3.65 7.75
N CYS A 164 -6.30 -3.20 7.15
CA CYS A 164 -5.65 -3.89 6.03
C CYS A 164 -4.15 -4.06 6.25
N ILE A 165 -3.75 -5.00 7.10
CA ILE A 165 -2.35 -5.37 7.28
C ILE A 165 -1.99 -6.54 6.35
N LYS A 166 -0.87 -6.41 5.63
CA LYS A 166 -0.34 -7.44 4.74
C LYS A 166 1.02 -7.91 5.22
N GLU A 167 1.16 -9.20 5.45
CA GLU A 167 2.46 -9.83 5.68
C GLU A 167 3.26 -9.88 4.38
N ILE A 168 4.57 -9.67 4.50
CA ILE A 168 5.53 -9.66 3.40
C ILE A 168 6.47 -10.86 3.62
N PRO A 169 6.20 -12.00 2.96
CA PRO A 169 7.04 -13.19 3.13
C PRO A 169 8.42 -12.99 2.47
N ASP A 170 9.44 -13.66 3.01
CA ASP A 170 10.83 -13.48 2.58
C ASP A 170 11.05 -13.84 1.11
N GLU A 171 10.34 -14.82 0.58
CA GLU A 171 10.38 -15.20 -0.84
C GLU A 171 9.92 -14.09 -1.79
N PHE A 172 9.11 -13.15 -1.31
CA PHE A 172 8.77 -11.94 -2.05
C PHE A 172 9.67 -10.75 -1.66
N TYR A 173 9.93 -10.58 -0.36
CA TYR A 173 10.67 -9.45 0.16
C TYR A 173 12.07 -9.35 -0.44
N VAL A 174 12.82 -10.45 -0.42
CA VAL A 174 14.22 -10.45 -0.85
C VAL A 174 14.34 -10.03 -2.31
N PRO A 175 13.76 -10.73 -3.30
CA PRO A 175 13.93 -10.33 -4.69
C PRO A 175 13.31 -8.95 -5.01
N TYR A 176 12.22 -8.55 -4.32
CA TYR A 176 11.58 -7.26 -4.54
C TYR A 176 12.48 -6.09 -4.12
N PHE A 177 13.05 -6.14 -2.92
CA PHE A 177 13.89 -5.05 -2.41
C PHE A 177 15.32 -5.09 -2.95
N GLU A 178 15.80 -6.24 -3.43
CA GLU A 178 17.05 -6.31 -4.20
C GLU A 178 16.96 -5.54 -5.52
N LEU A 179 15.78 -5.42 -6.11
CA LEU A 179 15.55 -4.57 -7.29
C LEU A 179 15.77 -3.08 -7.01
N SER A 180 15.67 -2.61 -5.77
CA SER A 180 15.98 -1.21 -5.42
C SER A 180 17.49 -0.92 -5.38
N ASN A 181 18.34 -1.95 -5.44
CA ASN A 181 19.78 -1.80 -5.44
C ASN A 181 20.27 -1.31 -6.81
N ALA A 182 21.27 -0.42 -6.81
CA ALA A 182 21.94 0.06 -8.03
C ALA A 182 22.47 -1.08 -8.93
N LYS A 183 22.78 -2.26 -8.36
CA LYS A 183 23.15 -3.46 -9.13
C LYS A 183 22.04 -3.87 -10.10
N ALA A 184 20.78 -3.86 -9.68
CA ALA A 184 19.66 -4.27 -10.53
C ALA A 184 19.48 -3.37 -11.77
N ILE A 185 19.90 -2.09 -11.69
CA ILE A 185 19.86 -1.16 -12.82
C ILE A 185 21.02 -1.40 -13.78
N ASN A 186 22.18 -1.81 -13.27
CA ASN A 186 23.42 -1.91 -14.06
C ASN A 186 23.73 -3.34 -14.55
N ASP A 187 23.07 -4.36 -14.01
CA ASP A 187 23.26 -5.77 -14.32
C ASP A 187 21.93 -6.40 -14.78
N ILE A 188 21.75 -6.47 -16.09
CA ILE A 188 20.53 -6.97 -16.71
C ILE A 188 20.29 -8.46 -16.43
N GLU A 189 21.33 -9.25 -16.19
CA GLU A 189 21.19 -10.68 -15.84
C GLU A 189 20.63 -10.80 -14.43
N PHE A 190 21.22 -10.09 -13.47
CA PHE A 190 20.72 -10.01 -12.09
C PHE A 190 19.26 -9.49 -12.06
N PHE A 191 18.97 -8.40 -12.78
CA PHE A 191 17.62 -7.88 -12.89
C PHE A 191 16.63 -8.95 -13.41
N THR A 192 17.01 -9.64 -14.49
CA THR A 192 16.16 -10.66 -15.12
C THR A 192 15.92 -11.84 -14.19
N GLU A 193 16.91 -12.26 -13.40
CA GLU A 193 16.76 -13.27 -12.37
C GLU A 193 15.70 -12.84 -11.35
N LYS A 194 15.80 -11.63 -10.80
CA LYS A 194 14.87 -11.14 -9.76
C LYS A 194 13.44 -10.98 -10.26
N ILE A 195 13.22 -10.48 -11.46
CA ILE A 195 11.86 -10.39 -12.02
C ILE A 195 11.28 -11.76 -12.42
N THR A 196 12.14 -12.78 -12.57
CA THR A 196 11.70 -14.18 -12.73
C THR A 196 11.28 -14.79 -11.40
N GLU A 197 12.07 -14.61 -10.34
CA GLU A 197 11.72 -15.02 -8.97
C GLU A 197 10.38 -14.40 -8.52
N LEU A 198 10.13 -13.16 -8.91
CA LEU A 198 8.89 -12.42 -8.63
C LEU A 198 7.72 -12.80 -9.55
N GLU A 199 7.85 -13.80 -10.41
CA GLU A 199 6.83 -14.26 -11.36
C GLU A 199 6.39 -13.19 -12.39
N ILE A 200 7.19 -12.14 -12.60
CA ILE A 200 6.95 -11.12 -13.65
C ILE A 200 7.26 -11.72 -15.02
N LEU A 201 8.39 -12.43 -15.15
CA LEU A 201 8.68 -13.27 -16.30
C LEU A 201 8.11 -14.67 -16.06
N ARG A 202 7.45 -15.21 -17.08
CA ARG A 202 6.83 -16.53 -17.04
C ARG A 202 7.57 -17.51 -17.93
N ASN A 203 7.52 -18.79 -17.54
CA ASN A 203 8.17 -19.85 -18.34
C ASN A 203 7.55 -20.01 -19.74
N ASP A 204 6.25 -19.71 -19.87
CA ASP A 204 5.48 -19.80 -21.10
C ASP A 204 5.54 -18.52 -21.97
N ASP A 205 6.30 -17.50 -21.56
CA ASP A 205 6.52 -16.31 -22.38
C ASP A 205 7.37 -16.62 -23.63
N SER A 206 6.97 -16.10 -24.78
CA SER A 206 7.79 -16.14 -25.99
C SER A 206 9.09 -15.33 -25.82
N PRO A 207 10.12 -15.62 -26.61
CA PRO A 207 11.36 -14.83 -26.55
C PRO A 207 11.14 -13.32 -26.75
N GLU A 208 10.21 -12.94 -27.62
CA GLU A 208 9.84 -11.54 -27.88
C GLU A 208 9.14 -10.94 -26.66
N ALA A 209 8.22 -11.66 -26.02
CA ALA A 209 7.55 -11.22 -24.80
C ALA A 209 8.54 -11.03 -23.66
N LYS A 210 9.46 -11.97 -23.45
CA LYS A 210 10.51 -11.86 -22.45
C LYS A 210 11.37 -10.60 -22.64
N LYS A 211 11.86 -10.38 -23.87
CA LYS A 211 12.66 -9.19 -24.21
C LYS A 211 11.90 -7.89 -23.93
N TYR A 212 10.62 -7.86 -24.31
CA TYR A 212 9.75 -6.70 -24.11
C TYR A 212 9.54 -6.42 -22.62
N ILE A 213 9.19 -7.45 -21.83
CA ILE A 213 8.92 -7.32 -20.39
C ILE A 213 10.19 -6.88 -19.65
N VAL A 214 11.33 -7.49 -19.94
CA VAL A 214 12.62 -7.09 -19.34
C VAL A 214 12.87 -5.61 -19.57
N ALA A 215 12.78 -5.13 -20.81
CA ALA A 215 13.01 -3.73 -21.13
C ALA A 215 12.03 -2.80 -20.44
N LEU A 216 10.73 -3.13 -20.46
CA LEU A 216 9.68 -2.33 -19.84
C LEU A 216 9.87 -2.20 -18.33
N PHE A 217 10.05 -3.33 -17.63
CA PHE A 217 10.21 -3.32 -16.17
C PHE A 217 11.54 -2.72 -15.72
N HIS A 218 12.58 -2.84 -16.53
CA HIS A 218 13.85 -2.16 -16.25
C HIS A 218 13.74 -0.63 -16.36
N ASP A 219 13.04 -0.13 -17.39
CA ASP A 219 12.73 1.31 -17.50
C ASP A 219 11.90 1.80 -16.31
N MET A 220 10.87 1.02 -15.91
CA MET A 220 10.06 1.33 -14.72
C MET A 220 10.93 1.39 -13.46
N LEU A 221 11.77 0.37 -13.24
CA LEU A 221 12.63 0.28 -12.07
C LEU A 221 13.51 1.53 -11.93
N SER A 222 14.15 1.97 -13.02
CA SER A 222 15.04 3.13 -13.02
C SER A 222 14.35 4.43 -12.55
N ILE A 223 13.04 4.53 -12.74
CA ILE A 223 12.24 5.69 -12.30
C ILE A 223 11.77 5.50 -10.86
N PHE A 224 11.11 4.36 -10.57
CA PHE A 224 10.49 4.14 -9.26
C PHE A 224 11.49 3.95 -8.11
N THR A 225 12.71 3.49 -8.39
CA THR A 225 13.74 3.35 -7.36
C THR A 225 14.61 4.60 -7.19
N PHE A 226 14.43 5.61 -8.04
CA PHE A 226 15.23 6.83 -7.98
C PHE A 226 15.25 7.51 -6.60
N PRO A 227 14.14 7.56 -5.83
CA PRO A 227 14.16 8.11 -4.47
C PRO A 227 15.06 7.36 -3.47
N PHE A 228 15.48 6.14 -3.79
CA PHE A 228 16.32 5.32 -2.90
C PHE A 228 17.83 5.46 -3.18
N HIS A 229 18.23 6.18 -4.22
CA HIS A 229 19.62 6.21 -4.66
C HIS A 229 20.43 7.38 -4.09
N GLY A 230 19.82 8.23 -3.26
CA GLY A 230 20.47 9.38 -2.63
C GLY A 230 20.33 9.37 -1.12
N GLU A 231 21.02 10.31 -0.45
CA GLU A 231 20.86 10.54 0.99
C GLU A 231 19.50 11.19 1.34
N SER A 232 18.94 11.93 0.38
CA SER A 232 17.63 12.57 0.49
C SER A 232 16.98 12.70 -0.88
N PHE A 233 15.67 12.79 -0.91
CA PHE A 233 14.91 12.98 -2.13
C PHE A 233 13.79 14.03 -1.92
N ASP A 234 13.67 14.95 -2.87
CA ASP A 234 12.62 15.96 -2.87
C ASP A 234 11.43 15.48 -3.70
N PHE A 235 10.37 15.01 -3.03
CA PHE A 235 9.14 14.57 -3.68
C PHE A 235 8.35 15.70 -4.35
N SER A 236 8.74 16.98 -4.17
CA SER A 236 8.16 18.12 -4.94
C SER A 236 8.79 18.31 -6.32
N ASP A 237 9.83 17.53 -6.69
CA ASP A 237 10.48 17.62 -7.99
C ASP A 237 9.53 17.27 -9.14
N SER A 238 9.10 18.27 -9.88
CA SER A 238 8.23 18.12 -11.05
C SER A 238 8.83 17.27 -12.17
N THR A 239 10.16 17.17 -12.24
CA THR A 239 10.87 16.33 -13.25
C THR A 239 10.64 14.85 -12.97
N PHE A 240 10.67 14.46 -11.69
CA PHE A 240 10.35 13.09 -11.26
C PHE A 240 8.92 12.74 -11.63
N TRP A 241 7.96 13.59 -11.28
CA TRP A 241 6.55 13.37 -11.59
C TRP A 241 6.27 13.35 -13.10
N GLY A 242 6.97 14.18 -13.87
CA GLY A 242 6.91 14.13 -15.33
C GLY A 242 7.32 12.77 -15.90
N LYS A 243 8.36 12.13 -15.34
CA LYS A 243 8.78 10.77 -15.73
C LYS A 243 7.72 9.73 -15.35
N ILE A 244 7.15 9.82 -14.14
CA ILE A 244 6.06 8.93 -13.69
C ILE A 244 4.85 9.05 -14.63
N ALA A 245 4.41 10.26 -14.95
CA ALA A 245 3.30 10.50 -15.87
C ALA A 245 3.58 9.92 -17.26
N SER A 246 4.77 10.15 -17.80
CA SER A 246 5.18 9.65 -19.13
C SER A 246 5.17 8.13 -19.21
N ILE A 247 5.66 7.42 -18.17
CA ILE A 247 5.62 5.95 -18.18
C ILE A 247 4.20 5.43 -18.01
N SER A 248 3.36 6.12 -17.20
CA SER A 248 1.96 5.78 -17.03
C SER A 248 1.18 5.90 -18.34
N ASP A 249 1.38 6.98 -19.09
CA ASP A 249 0.78 7.20 -20.40
C ASP A 249 1.25 6.15 -21.42
N ARG A 250 2.54 5.80 -21.40
CA ARG A 250 3.07 4.73 -22.26
C ARG A 250 2.39 3.41 -21.96
N LEU A 251 2.28 3.02 -20.69
CA LEU A 251 1.63 1.77 -20.27
C LEU A 251 0.14 1.74 -20.64
N ALA A 252 -0.56 2.86 -20.45
CA ALA A 252 -1.99 2.98 -20.77
C ALA A 252 -2.27 2.80 -22.28
N ASN A 253 -1.32 3.20 -23.15
CA ASN A 253 -1.47 3.16 -24.60
C ASN A 253 -0.75 1.97 -25.26
N ASP A 254 -0.11 1.10 -24.47
CA ASP A 254 0.66 -0.02 -25.00
C ASP A 254 -0.22 -1.18 -25.45
N GLU A 255 -0.40 -1.31 -26.75
CA GLU A 255 -1.21 -2.39 -27.34
C GLU A 255 -0.61 -3.77 -27.14
N TYR A 256 0.73 -3.88 -27.09
CA TYR A 256 1.38 -5.16 -26.89
C TYR A 256 1.20 -5.65 -25.46
N LEU A 257 1.37 -4.77 -24.48
CA LEU A 257 1.12 -5.07 -23.07
C LEU A 257 -0.33 -5.53 -22.84
N ARG A 258 -1.31 -4.90 -23.50
CA ARG A 258 -2.72 -5.29 -23.41
C ARG A 258 -3.00 -6.70 -23.95
N LYS A 259 -2.20 -7.20 -24.87
CA LYS A 259 -2.33 -8.56 -25.43
C LYS A 259 -1.69 -9.63 -24.54
N LEU A 260 -0.72 -9.24 -23.71
CA LEU A 260 -0.11 -10.14 -22.76
C LEU A 260 -1.10 -10.49 -21.63
N ASN A 261 -0.93 -11.65 -21.04
CA ASN A 261 -1.71 -11.99 -19.86
C ASN A 261 -1.42 -10.97 -18.74
N GLY A 262 -2.46 -10.29 -18.25
CA GLY A 262 -2.36 -9.25 -17.23
C GLY A 262 -2.00 -9.77 -15.84
N ASN A 263 -2.11 -11.08 -15.60
CA ASN A 263 -1.77 -11.69 -14.32
C ASN A 263 -0.27 -12.02 -14.27
N ARG A 264 0.55 -11.00 -14.01
CA ARG A 264 2.00 -11.11 -13.87
C ARG A 264 2.44 -10.62 -12.51
N GLY A 265 3.44 -11.29 -11.97
CA GLY A 265 4.01 -10.98 -10.67
C GLY A 265 3.26 -11.60 -9.50
N SER A 266 3.97 -11.70 -8.39
CA SER A 266 3.43 -12.19 -7.13
C SER A 266 2.23 -11.32 -6.67
N ARG A 267 1.24 -11.95 -6.06
CA ARG A 267 0.06 -11.26 -5.46
C ARG A 267 0.44 -10.15 -4.47
N HIS A 268 1.62 -10.22 -3.89
CA HIS A 268 2.12 -9.23 -2.93
C HIS A 268 2.42 -7.87 -3.58
N PHE A 269 2.68 -7.83 -4.90
CA PHE A 269 2.87 -6.58 -5.64
C PHE A 269 1.72 -5.60 -5.48
N LEU A 270 0.48 -6.10 -5.50
CA LEU A 270 -0.70 -5.24 -5.42
C LEU A 270 -0.64 -4.33 -4.18
N TYR A 271 -0.29 -4.90 -3.04
CA TYR A 271 -0.27 -4.20 -1.75
C TYR A 271 0.95 -3.31 -1.59
N ILE A 272 2.14 -3.83 -1.93
CA ILE A 272 3.39 -3.08 -1.77
C ILE A 272 3.46 -1.90 -2.74
N ASN A 273 3.09 -2.12 -4.00
CA ASN A 273 3.05 -1.04 -4.98
C ASN A 273 2.00 0.02 -4.62
N ARG A 274 0.80 -0.39 -4.14
CA ARG A 274 -0.21 0.55 -3.64
C ARG A 274 0.34 1.40 -2.49
N THR A 275 1.11 0.79 -1.59
CA THR A 275 1.76 1.51 -0.49
C THR A 275 2.75 2.55 -1.01
N PHE A 276 3.64 2.18 -1.92
CA PHE A 276 4.59 3.13 -2.50
C PHE A 276 3.91 4.23 -3.30
N PHE A 277 2.91 3.92 -4.11
CA PHE A 277 2.13 4.94 -4.81
C PHE A 277 1.46 5.93 -3.86
N GLY A 278 0.93 5.46 -2.74
CA GLY A 278 0.34 6.32 -1.71
C GLY A 278 1.37 7.18 -0.97
N LEU A 279 2.59 6.64 -0.74
CA LEU A 279 3.68 7.38 -0.12
C LEU A 279 4.27 8.47 -1.04
N TYR A 280 4.27 8.23 -2.35
CA TYR A 280 4.83 9.18 -3.31
C TYR A 280 3.88 10.33 -3.62
N ASN A 281 2.56 10.17 -3.43
CA ASN A 281 1.53 11.20 -3.65
C ASN A 281 1.24 12.01 -2.39
#